data_c39a65b6c64e301c48cc00ec650bb407
#
_entry.id   c39a65b6c64e301c48cc00ec650bb407
#
_cell.length_a   1.000
_cell.length_b   1.000
_cell.length_c   1.000
_cell.angle_alpha   90.00
_cell.angle_beta   90.00
_cell.angle_gamma   90.00
#
_symmetry.space_group_name_H-M   'P 1'
#
loop_
_entity.id
_entity.type
_entity.pdbx_description
1 polymer ?
#
loop_
_entity_poly.entity_id
_entity_poly.type
_entity_poly.pdbx_seq_one_letter_code
_entity_poly.pdbx_strand_id
1 'polypeptide(L)'
;MPGQSINTFDQIIRNNAQMIPDRIASRFDGSVVTYGALNPRLNRIVNALSELGLVKGDRIAFLSRNSHIYIEGILAAARGGFVLTTLNFLLKPDELSYILRHCGAQIIFFQPEFAEAVDAIRSSCPELKYFISLGGPVDFAWDYSSFLADASDKESPVVVYGDDLLLLVYTSGTTGQPKGVALNHQNVCTNVIDSARGVELSDKTVNLNVCPLYHVAAAVFQTLTTYYLGGTSVTLDRFDPVKVLETIEREKITYLFLVPTMLFRMLEVPNADRYDLSSLWRVGYGAAPMPLDRLKRAIALFGSTLFQGYGLTESTANIVILGPEIHDLSAPAQDLERLKSCGRAHSGH
;
A
#
# COMPACT_ATOMS: atom_id res chain seq x y z
N MET A 1 18.17 1.03 -14.39
CA MET A 1 18.49 0.89 -15.83
C MET A 1 18.40 2.26 -16.48
N PRO A 2 19.42 2.80 -17.10
CA PRO A 2 19.31 4.05 -17.85
C PRO A 2 18.72 3.72 -19.24
N GLY A 3 17.56 4.27 -19.57
CA GLY A 3 17.07 4.38 -20.94
C GLY A 3 15.73 3.79 -21.33
N GLN A 4 15.04 3.03 -20.51
CA GLN A 4 13.65 2.68 -20.80
C GLN A 4 12.71 3.50 -19.89
N SER A 5 11.83 4.28 -20.49
CA SER A 5 10.76 4.94 -19.73
C SER A 5 9.86 3.85 -19.13
N ILE A 6 9.85 3.75 -17.81
CA ILE A 6 8.92 2.87 -17.08
C ILE A 6 7.54 3.52 -17.17
N ASN A 7 6.65 2.92 -17.95
CA ASN A 7 5.32 3.49 -18.18
C ASN A 7 4.23 2.75 -17.40
N THR A 8 4.46 1.49 -16.99
CA THR A 8 3.49 0.72 -16.21
C THR A 8 4.14 0.04 -15.02
N PHE A 9 3.36 -0.17 -13.96
CA PHE A 9 3.87 -0.81 -12.76
C PHE A 9 4.15 -2.31 -12.97
N ASP A 10 3.41 -2.99 -13.87
CA ASP A 10 3.67 -4.39 -14.21
C ASP A 10 5.07 -4.60 -14.83
N GLN A 11 5.57 -3.66 -15.64
CA GLN A 11 6.94 -3.74 -16.18
C GLN A 11 7.99 -3.81 -15.05
N ILE A 12 7.79 -3.05 -13.97
CA ILE A 12 8.68 -3.08 -12.81
C ILE A 12 8.71 -4.48 -12.20
N ILE A 13 7.54 -5.08 -11.98
CA ILE A 13 7.42 -6.40 -11.35
C ILE A 13 8.00 -7.50 -12.23
N ARG A 14 7.74 -7.48 -13.54
CA ARG A 14 8.34 -8.43 -14.50
C ARG A 14 9.88 -8.32 -14.51
N ASN A 15 10.40 -7.11 -14.55
CA ASN A 15 11.84 -6.87 -14.50
C ASN A 15 12.45 -7.41 -13.20
N ASN A 16 11.83 -7.17 -12.05
CA ASN A 16 12.31 -7.71 -10.79
C ASN A 16 12.26 -9.24 -10.75
N ALA A 17 11.18 -9.85 -11.24
CA ALA A 17 11.06 -11.31 -11.33
C ALA A 17 12.14 -11.94 -12.23
N GLN A 18 12.58 -11.24 -13.25
CA GLN A 18 13.63 -11.70 -14.17
C GLN A 18 15.04 -11.44 -13.62
N MET A 19 15.28 -10.26 -13.05
CA MET A 19 16.62 -9.81 -12.66
C MET A 19 17.03 -10.26 -11.26
N ILE A 20 16.08 -10.41 -10.36
CA ILE A 20 16.30 -10.75 -8.94
C ILE A 20 15.30 -11.81 -8.45
N PRO A 21 15.13 -12.96 -9.14
CA PRO A 21 14.06 -13.93 -8.86
C PRO A 21 14.10 -14.50 -7.45
N ASP A 22 15.27 -14.68 -6.86
CA ASP A 22 15.45 -15.29 -5.54
C ASP A 22 15.31 -14.29 -4.38
N ARG A 23 15.27 -12.97 -4.69
CA ARG A 23 15.09 -11.95 -3.66
C ARG A 23 13.66 -12.00 -3.10
N ILE A 24 13.55 -11.86 -1.79
CA ILE A 24 12.25 -11.85 -1.10
C ILE A 24 11.50 -10.57 -1.48
N ALA A 25 10.31 -10.73 -2.04
CA ALA A 25 9.39 -9.67 -2.37
C ALA A 25 8.48 -9.33 -1.18
N SER A 26 7.94 -10.37 -0.50
CA SER A 26 7.03 -10.17 0.62
C SER A 26 7.19 -11.20 1.74
N ARG A 27 6.86 -10.76 2.97
CA ARG A 27 6.68 -11.60 4.16
C ARG A 27 5.36 -11.24 4.84
N PHE A 28 4.57 -12.24 5.17
CA PHE A 28 3.32 -12.09 5.90
C PHE A 28 3.00 -13.38 6.66
N ASP A 29 2.78 -13.28 7.96
CA ASP A 29 2.35 -14.40 8.84
C ASP A 29 3.13 -15.70 8.60
N GLY A 30 4.46 -15.61 8.61
CA GLY A 30 5.38 -16.73 8.36
C GLY A 30 5.54 -17.12 6.89
N SER A 31 4.68 -16.66 5.99
CA SER A 31 4.82 -16.89 4.55
C SER A 31 5.87 -15.96 3.93
N VAL A 32 6.66 -16.52 3.02
CA VAL A 32 7.72 -15.80 2.28
C VAL A 32 7.51 -16.02 0.80
N VAL A 33 7.47 -14.93 0.03
CA VAL A 33 7.32 -14.97 -1.44
C VAL A 33 8.49 -14.22 -2.06
N THR A 34 9.21 -14.86 -2.99
CA THR A 34 10.26 -14.23 -3.78
C THR A 34 9.68 -13.53 -5.01
N TYR A 35 10.46 -12.64 -5.68
CA TYR A 35 10.02 -12.01 -6.91
C TYR A 35 9.74 -13.02 -8.02
N GLY A 36 10.55 -14.08 -8.12
CA GLY A 36 10.33 -15.17 -9.08
C GLY A 36 9.03 -15.95 -8.80
N ALA A 37 8.73 -16.23 -7.52
CA ALA A 37 7.50 -16.90 -7.12
C ALA A 37 6.26 -16.00 -7.22
N LEU A 38 6.42 -14.69 -7.10
CA LEU A 38 5.34 -13.72 -7.23
C LEU A 38 4.78 -13.68 -8.67
N ASN A 39 5.64 -13.78 -9.68
CA ASN A 39 5.25 -13.63 -11.08
C ASN A 39 4.16 -14.63 -11.53
N PRO A 40 4.28 -15.96 -11.34
CA PRO A 40 3.22 -16.90 -11.69
C PRO A 40 1.96 -16.76 -10.83
N ARG A 41 2.08 -16.29 -9.58
CA ARG A 41 0.92 -16.01 -8.72
C ARG A 41 0.05 -14.90 -9.30
N LEU A 42 0.68 -13.80 -9.75
CA LEU A 42 -0.04 -12.69 -10.39
C LEU A 42 -0.69 -13.13 -11.71
N ASN A 43 -0.03 -13.99 -12.50
CA ASN A 43 -0.61 -14.54 -13.71
C ASN A 43 -1.89 -15.35 -13.41
N ARG A 44 -1.88 -16.20 -12.36
CA ARG A 44 -3.07 -16.96 -11.96
C ARG A 44 -4.22 -16.04 -11.59
N ILE A 45 -3.98 -14.98 -10.81
CA ILE A 45 -5.04 -14.03 -10.45
C ILE A 45 -5.63 -13.38 -11.70
N VAL A 46 -4.78 -12.89 -12.61
CA VAL A 46 -5.22 -12.25 -13.85
C VAL A 46 -6.01 -13.21 -14.72
N ASN A 47 -5.53 -14.45 -14.90
CA ASN A 47 -6.19 -15.45 -15.73
C ASN A 47 -7.53 -15.87 -15.13
N ALA A 48 -7.59 -16.10 -13.80
CA ALA A 48 -8.85 -16.41 -13.12
C ALA A 48 -9.90 -15.30 -13.30
N LEU A 49 -9.50 -14.04 -13.18
CA LEU A 49 -10.38 -12.89 -13.42
C LEU A 49 -10.84 -12.82 -14.88
N SER A 50 -9.94 -13.09 -15.83
CA SER A 50 -10.27 -13.12 -17.26
C SER A 50 -11.21 -14.26 -17.63
N GLU A 51 -11.09 -15.43 -16.99
CA GLU A 51 -11.98 -16.58 -17.15
C GLU A 51 -13.42 -16.28 -16.65
N LEU A 52 -13.57 -15.38 -15.68
CA LEU A 52 -14.87 -14.84 -15.27
C LEU A 52 -15.45 -13.82 -16.26
N GLY A 53 -14.71 -13.49 -17.32
CA GLY A 53 -15.12 -12.52 -18.34
C GLY A 53 -14.76 -11.08 -18.01
N LEU A 54 -13.95 -10.82 -16.96
CA LEU A 54 -13.46 -9.47 -16.71
C LEU A 54 -12.44 -9.08 -17.77
N VAL A 55 -12.51 -7.84 -18.20
CA VAL A 55 -11.62 -7.27 -19.22
C VAL A 55 -10.88 -6.05 -18.67
N LYS A 56 -9.88 -5.59 -19.40
CA LYS A 56 -9.14 -4.37 -19.10
C LYS A 56 -10.10 -3.19 -18.84
N GLY A 57 -9.88 -2.47 -17.76
CA GLY A 57 -10.71 -1.36 -17.30
C GLY A 57 -11.84 -1.77 -16.34
N ASP A 58 -12.10 -3.07 -16.15
CA ASP A 58 -13.09 -3.50 -15.17
C ASP A 58 -12.59 -3.26 -13.73
N ARG A 59 -13.53 -2.94 -12.85
CA ARG A 59 -13.22 -2.62 -11.45
C ARG A 59 -13.32 -3.86 -10.59
N ILE A 60 -12.23 -4.11 -9.85
CA ILE A 60 -12.15 -5.11 -8.80
C ILE A 60 -12.06 -4.42 -7.45
N ALA A 61 -12.83 -4.85 -6.47
CA ALA A 61 -12.89 -4.22 -5.15
C ALA A 61 -12.24 -5.09 -4.07
N PHE A 62 -11.54 -4.46 -3.12
CA PHE A 62 -10.93 -5.13 -1.97
C PHE A 62 -11.45 -4.53 -0.66
N LEU A 63 -12.07 -5.38 0.18
CA LEU A 63 -12.50 -5.08 1.53
C LEU A 63 -11.75 -6.00 2.51
N SER A 64 -10.55 -5.60 2.89
CA SER A 64 -9.63 -6.44 3.64
C SER A 64 -8.72 -5.61 4.53
N ARG A 65 -8.26 -6.22 5.62
CA ARG A 65 -7.07 -5.73 6.34
C ARG A 65 -5.84 -5.96 5.49
N ASN A 66 -4.70 -5.48 5.99
CA ASN A 66 -3.43 -5.69 5.31
C ASN A 66 -3.10 -7.18 5.20
N SER A 67 -2.69 -7.60 4.02
CA SER A 67 -2.21 -8.95 3.75
C SER A 67 -1.34 -8.97 2.49
N HIS A 68 -0.61 -10.07 2.28
CA HIS A 68 0.09 -10.30 1.02
C HIS A 68 -0.88 -10.41 -0.16
N ILE A 69 -2.08 -10.97 0.05
CA ILE A 69 -3.11 -11.09 -1.00
C ILE A 69 -3.61 -9.70 -1.43
N TYR A 70 -3.72 -8.75 -0.50
CA TYR A 70 -4.07 -7.37 -0.87
C TYR A 70 -3.03 -6.76 -1.81
N ILE A 71 -1.75 -6.96 -1.49
CA ILE A 71 -0.65 -6.46 -2.34
C ILE A 71 -0.66 -7.18 -3.69
N GLU A 72 -0.81 -8.52 -3.71
CA GLU A 72 -0.96 -9.29 -4.94
C GLU A 72 -2.15 -8.80 -5.78
N GLY A 73 -3.26 -8.40 -5.15
CA GLY A 73 -4.42 -7.79 -5.81
C GLY A 73 -4.07 -6.49 -6.54
N ILE A 74 -3.30 -5.59 -5.90
CA ILE A 74 -2.82 -4.36 -6.54
C ILE A 74 -1.92 -4.68 -7.73
N LEU A 75 -0.99 -5.62 -7.56
CA LEU A 75 -0.03 -6.00 -8.61
C LEU A 75 -0.70 -6.76 -9.76
N ALA A 76 -1.70 -7.60 -9.46
CA ALA A 76 -2.50 -8.30 -10.47
C ALA A 76 -3.39 -7.31 -11.26
N ALA A 77 -3.96 -6.30 -10.60
CA ALA A 77 -4.66 -5.21 -11.28
C ALA A 77 -3.72 -4.49 -12.26
N ALA A 78 -2.50 -4.18 -11.82
CA ALA A 78 -1.49 -3.58 -12.68
C ALA A 78 -1.15 -4.44 -13.92
N ARG A 79 -1.13 -5.77 -13.78
CA ARG A 79 -0.83 -6.71 -14.85
C ARG A 79 -1.98 -6.93 -15.81
N GLY A 80 -3.19 -7.09 -15.27
CA GLY A 80 -4.39 -7.37 -16.05
C GLY A 80 -5.07 -6.13 -16.63
N GLY A 81 -4.58 -4.93 -16.27
CA GLY A 81 -5.23 -3.67 -16.64
C GLY A 81 -6.58 -3.47 -15.95
N PHE A 82 -6.83 -4.15 -14.83
CA PHE A 82 -8.00 -3.92 -14.00
C PHE A 82 -7.83 -2.65 -13.16
N VAL A 83 -8.94 -2.07 -12.72
CA VAL A 83 -8.93 -0.91 -11.82
C VAL A 83 -9.26 -1.39 -10.41
N LEU A 84 -8.28 -1.38 -9.52
CA LEU A 84 -8.50 -1.80 -8.15
C LEU A 84 -9.15 -0.66 -7.35
N THR A 85 -10.36 -0.93 -6.85
CA THR A 85 -11.06 -0.05 -5.91
C THR A 85 -10.75 -0.48 -4.49
N THR A 86 -10.08 0.40 -3.76
CA THR A 86 -9.72 0.14 -2.36
C THR A 86 -10.87 0.55 -1.45
N LEU A 87 -11.33 -0.37 -0.58
CA LEU A 87 -12.43 -0.10 0.34
C LEU A 87 -11.90 0.02 1.78
N ASN A 88 -12.28 1.11 2.44
CA ASN A 88 -12.04 1.27 3.87
C ASN A 88 -12.96 0.32 4.65
N PHE A 89 -12.39 -0.62 5.38
CA PHE A 89 -13.15 -1.61 6.15
C PHE A 89 -13.88 -1.04 7.38
N LEU A 90 -13.71 0.24 7.68
CA LEU A 90 -14.46 0.95 8.72
C LEU A 90 -15.76 1.57 8.20
N LEU A 91 -16.00 1.52 6.89
CA LEU A 91 -17.22 2.05 6.28
C LEU A 91 -18.43 1.19 6.64
N LYS A 92 -19.59 1.85 6.75
CA LYS A 92 -20.87 1.19 6.95
C LYS A 92 -21.38 0.57 5.64
N PRO A 93 -22.29 -0.40 5.69
CA PRO A 93 -22.85 -1.04 4.48
C PRO A 93 -23.39 -0.05 3.44
N ASP A 94 -24.09 1.00 3.84
CA ASP A 94 -24.63 2.02 2.91
C ASP A 94 -23.52 2.76 2.16
N GLU A 95 -22.42 3.09 2.85
CA GLU A 95 -21.26 3.75 2.26
C GLU A 95 -20.52 2.81 1.30
N LEU A 96 -20.37 1.53 1.68
CA LEU A 96 -19.81 0.48 0.82
C LEU A 96 -20.66 0.30 -0.44
N SER A 97 -21.98 0.20 -0.28
CA SER A 97 -22.93 0.07 -1.39
C SER A 97 -22.83 1.28 -2.35
N TYR A 98 -22.77 2.49 -1.81
CA TYR A 98 -22.57 3.69 -2.62
C TYR A 98 -21.31 3.60 -3.47
N ILE A 99 -20.16 3.28 -2.87
CA ILE A 99 -18.87 3.21 -3.55
C ILE A 99 -18.90 2.13 -4.63
N LEU A 100 -19.38 0.93 -4.32
CA LEU A 100 -19.40 -0.21 -5.25
C LEU A 100 -20.29 0.06 -6.47
N ARG A 101 -21.45 0.68 -6.27
CA ARG A 101 -22.32 1.11 -7.37
C ARG A 101 -21.71 2.25 -8.18
N HIS A 102 -21.14 3.25 -7.50
CA HIS A 102 -20.54 4.42 -8.17
C HIS A 102 -19.33 4.03 -9.03
N CYS A 103 -18.48 3.10 -8.56
CA CYS A 103 -17.37 2.62 -9.38
C CYS A 103 -17.79 1.52 -10.38
N GLY A 104 -18.94 0.88 -10.20
CA GLY A 104 -19.39 -0.24 -11.02
C GLY A 104 -18.48 -1.46 -10.85
N ALA A 105 -18.11 -1.80 -9.61
CA ALA A 105 -17.30 -2.99 -9.32
C ALA A 105 -18.07 -4.27 -9.69
N GLN A 106 -17.40 -5.21 -10.38
CA GLN A 106 -18.01 -6.48 -10.79
C GLN A 106 -17.65 -7.63 -9.85
N ILE A 107 -16.55 -7.52 -9.09
CA ILE A 107 -16.05 -8.51 -8.15
C ILE A 107 -15.58 -7.84 -6.87
N ILE A 108 -15.80 -8.49 -5.75
CA ILE A 108 -15.28 -8.09 -4.45
C ILE A 108 -14.48 -9.21 -3.81
N PHE A 109 -13.27 -8.89 -3.39
CA PHE A 109 -12.44 -9.72 -2.52
C PHE A 109 -12.58 -9.20 -1.09
N PHE A 110 -12.93 -10.09 -0.14
CA PHE A 110 -13.15 -9.67 1.23
C PHE A 110 -12.74 -10.73 2.24
N GLN A 111 -12.31 -10.31 3.43
CA GLN A 111 -12.06 -11.26 4.52
C GLN A 111 -13.36 -11.70 5.18
N PRO A 112 -13.45 -12.95 5.71
CA PRO A 112 -14.67 -13.49 6.32
C PRO A 112 -15.28 -12.61 7.41
N GLU A 113 -14.47 -11.85 8.14
CA GLU A 113 -14.93 -10.92 9.18
C GLU A 113 -15.84 -9.81 8.62
N PHE A 114 -15.81 -9.54 7.31
CA PHE A 114 -16.65 -8.55 6.62
C PHE A 114 -17.83 -9.18 5.88
N ALA A 115 -18.06 -10.50 6.02
CA ALA A 115 -19.10 -11.24 5.28
C ALA A 115 -20.49 -10.66 5.53
N GLU A 116 -20.83 -10.31 6.76
CA GLU A 116 -22.13 -9.72 7.11
C GLU A 116 -22.35 -8.38 6.38
N ALA A 117 -21.33 -7.52 6.35
CA ALA A 117 -21.42 -6.24 5.65
C ALA A 117 -21.55 -6.41 4.14
N VAL A 118 -20.85 -7.42 3.56
CA VAL A 118 -20.93 -7.74 2.13
C VAL A 118 -22.29 -8.34 1.79
N ASP A 119 -22.83 -9.26 2.60
CA ASP A 119 -24.14 -9.87 2.37
C ASP A 119 -25.27 -8.82 2.38
N ALA A 120 -25.20 -7.88 3.33
CA ALA A 120 -26.19 -6.80 3.46
C ALA A 120 -26.30 -5.91 2.20
N ILE A 121 -25.22 -5.80 1.40
CA ILE A 121 -25.20 -4.93 0.21
C ILE A 121 -25.39 -5.65 -1.12
N ARG A 122 -25.39 -6.98 -1.14
CA ARG A 122 -25.48 -7.78 -2.40
C ARG A 122 -26.68 -7.40 -3.26
N SER A 123 -27.87 -7.30 -2.66
CA SER A 123 -29.09 -6.96 -3.39
C SER A 123 -29.12 -5.53 -3.92
N SER A 124 -28.36 -4.63 -3.32
CA SER A 124 -28.28 -3.21 -3.71
C SER A 124 -27.19 -2.88 -4.73
N CYS A 125 -26.33 -3.87 -5.07
CA CYS A 125 -25.21 -3.71 -5.99
C CYS A 125 -25.35 -4.68 -7.19
N PRO A 126 -26.24 -4.45 -8.16
CA PRO A 126 -26.56 -5.41 -9.22
C PRO A 126 -25.39 -5.71 -10.18
N GLU A 127 -24.41 -4.82 -10.28
CA GLU A 127 -23.22 -5.04 -11.10
C GLU A 127 -22.17 -5.92 -10.42
N LEU A 128 -22.25 -6.08 -9.09
CA LEU A 128 -21.36 -6.91 -8.31
C LEU A 128 -21.78 -8.39 -8.43
N LYS A 129 -21.12 -9.12 -9.31
CA LYS A 129 -21.49 -10.49 -9.71
C LYS A 129 -20.73 -11.56 -8.94
N TYR A 130 -19.47 -11.27 -8.55
CA TYR A 130 -18.55 -12.25 -7.99
C TYR A 130 -18.08 -11.85 -6.60
N PHE A 131 -18.04 -12.84 -5.71
CA PHE A 131 -17.69 -12.68 -4.29
C PHE A 131 -16.60 -13.68 -3.95
N ILE A 132 -15.42 -13.19 -3.54
CA ILE A 132 -14.26 -14.03 -3.21
C ILE A 132 -13.88 -13.80 -1.74
N SER A 133 -13.92 -14.87 -0.96
CA SER A 133 -13.52 -14.86 0.45
C SER A 133 -12.02 -15.10 0.61
N LEU A 134 -11.35 -14.21 1.35
CA LEU A 134 -9.92 -14.24 1.61
C LEU A 134 -9.62 -14.89 2.97
N GLY A 135 -9.35 -16.21 2.97
CA GLY A 135 -8.89 -16.92 4.16
C GLY A 135 -9.96 -17.61 4.98
N GLY A 136 -11.01 -18.12 4.34
CA GLY A 136 -12.01 -18.98 4.94
C GLY A 136 -13.32 -19.05 4.17
N PRO A 137 -14.12 -20.09 4.40
CA PRO A 137 -15.37 -20.28 3.69
C PRO A 137 -16.42 -19.25 4.09
N VAL A 138 -17.18 -18.78 3.10
CA VAL A 138 -18.38 -17.95 3.24
C VAL A 138 -19.41 -18.50 2.26
N ASP A 139 -20.62 -18.83 2.72
CA ASP A 139 -21.61 -19.59 1.95
C ASP A 139 -21.96 -19.01 0.57
N PHE A 140 -21.91 -17.70 0.42
CA PHE A 140 -22.23 -17.01 -0.83
C PHE A 140 -21.02 -16.61 -1.66
N ALA A 141 -19.80 -16.95 -1.22
CA ALA A 141 -18.55 -16.56 -1.87
C ALA A 141 -17.68 -17.77 -2.20
N TRP A 142 -16.89 -17.65 -3.25
CA TRP A 142 -15.84 -18.63 -3.51
C TRP A 142 -14.67 -18.39 -2.57
N ASP A 143 -14.08 -19.47 -2.08
CA ASP A 143 -12.80 -19.38 -1.38
C ASP A 143 -11.68 -19.02 -2.35
N TYR A 144 -10.78 -18.11 -1.93
CA TYR A 144 -9.70 -17.60 -2.77
C TYR A 144 -8.77 -18.69 -3.30
N SER A 145 -8.46 -19.71 -2.49
CA SER A 145 -7.60 -20.81 -2.92
C SER A 145 -8.28 -21.64 -4.01
N SER A 146 -9.57 -21.92 -3.83
CA SER A 146 -10.40 -22.63 -4.82
C SER A 146 -10.57 -21.83 -6.10
N PHE A 147 -10.75 -20.52 -5.98
CA PHE A 147 -10.85 -19.60 -7.13
C PHE A 147 -9.59 -19.62 -8.00
N LEU A 148 -8.41 -19.84 -7.41
CA LEU A 148 -7.14 -19.88 -8.14
C LEU A 148 -6.67 -21.29 -8.51
N ALA A 149 -7.34 -22.36 -8.05
CA ALA A 149 -6.82 -23.72 -8.11
C ALA A 149 -6.47 -24.17 -9.53
N ASP A 150 -7.35 -23.93 -10.48
CA ASP A 150 -7.22 -24.36 -11.88
C ASP A 150 -6.73 -23.23 -12.81
N ALA A 151 -6.50 -22.02 -12.28
CA ALA A 151 -6.10 -20.88 -13.06
C ALA A 151 -4.67 -21.04 -13.61
N SER A 152 -4.51 -20.72 -14.90
CA SER A 152 -3.22 -20.79 -15.59
C SER A 152 -2.22 -19.79 -15.01
N ASP A 153 -0.96 -20.22 -14.85
CA ASP A 153 0.15 -19.33 -14.47
C ASP A 153 0.92 -18.76 -15.68
N LYS A 154 0.46 -19.04 -16.90
CA LYS A 154 1.02 -18.48 -18.12
C LYS A 154 0.75 -16.98 -18.20
N GLU A 155 1.63 -16.28 -18.91
CA GLU A 155 1.48 -14.84 -19.10
C GLU A 155 0.16 -14.48 -19.78
N SER A 156 -0.52 -13.47 -19.23
CA SER A 156 -1.70 -12.89 -19.86
C SER A 156 -1.32 -12.09 -21.10
N PRO A 157 -2.10 -12.18 -22.19
CA PRO A 157 -1.86 -11.39 -23.40
C PRO A 157 -2.29 -9.92 -23.27
N VAL A 158 -2.81 -9.50 -22.13
CA VAL A 158 -3.31 -8.14 -21.91
C VAL A 158 -2.15 -7.13 -22.01
N VAL A 159 -2.34 -6.11 -22.82
CA VAL A 159 -1.40 -5.00 -22.95
C VAL A 159 -1.90 -3.80 -22.16
N VAL A 160 -1.07 -3.33 -21.25
CA VAL A 160 -1.36 -2.19 -20.36
C VAL A 160 -0.46 -1.01 -20.73
N TYR A 161 -1.03 0.19 -20.71
CA TYR A 161 -0.36 1.45 -21.03
C TYR A 161 -0.28 2.36 -19.80
N GLY A 162 0.54 3.40 -19.87
CA GLY A 162 0.75 4.35 -18.78
C GLY A 162 -0.49 5.16 -18.39
N ASP A 163 -1.38 5.43 -19.33
CA ASP A 163 -2.63 6.15 -19.14
C ASP A 163 -3.81 5.26 -18.70
N ASP A 164 -3.65 3.93 -18.71
CA ASP A 164 -4.66 3.04 -18.13
C ASP A 164 -4.78 3.27 -16.62
N LEU A 165 -6.01 3.23 -16.12
CA LEU A 165 -6.28 3.35 -14.69
C LEU A 165 -5.78 2.11 -13.94
N LEU A 166 -5.20 2.34 -12.76
CA LEU A 166 -4.73 1.29 -11.87
C LEU A 166 -5.51 1.26 -10.55
N LEU A 167 -5.69 2.43 -9.94
CA LEU A 167 -6.34 2.56 -8.63
C LEU A 167 -7.51 3.53 -8.70
N LEU A 168 -8.58 3.20 -8.00
CA LEU A 168 -9.68 4.08 -7.69
C LEU A 168 -9.83 4.17 -6.17
N VAL A 169 -9.40 5.27 -5.59
CA VAL A 169 -9.32 5.45 -4.14
C VAL A 169 -10.35 6.49 -3.70
N TYR A 170 -11.25 6.08 -2.80
CA TYR A 170 -12.32 6.97 -2.34
C TYR A 170 -11.88 7.80 -1.15
N THR A 171 -12.18 9.09 -1.21
CA THR A 171 -11.96 10.07 -0.13
C THR A 171 -13.30 10.59 0.39
N SER A 172 -13.34 10.97 1.68
CA SER A 172 -14.50 11.65 2.25
C SER A 172 -14.62 13.04 1.63
N GLY A 173 -15.50 13.20 0.64
CA GLY A 173 -15.71 14.48 -0.02
C GLY A 173 -16.24 15.54 0.94
N THR A 174 -15.82 16.79 0.77
CA THR A 174 -16.34 17.96 1.52
C THR A 174 -17.84 18.20 1.32
N THR A 175 -18.46 17.54 0.34
CA THR A 175 -19.88 17.67 -0.04
C THR A 175 -20.75 16.54 0.49
N GLY A 176 -20.22 15.66 1.38
CA GLY A 176 -20.96 14.59 2.04
C GLY A 176 -20.96 13.24 1.34
N GLN A 177 -20.72 13.18 0.03
CA GLN A 177 -20.59 11.90 -0.70
C GLN A 177 -19.11 11.59 -1.00
N PRO A 178 -18.64 10.34 -0.83
CA PRO A 178 -17.29 9.93 -1.19
C PRO A 178 -17.00 10.19 -2.67
N LYS A 179 -15.80 10.69 -2.96
CA LYS A 179 -15.31 10.92 -4.33
C LYS A 179 -14.22 9.93 -4.66
N GLY A 180 -14.31 9.30 -5.84
CA GLY A 180 -13.31 8.37 -6.34
C GLY A 180 -12.19 9.12 -7.05
N VAL A 181 -10.98 9.07 -6.50
CA VAL A 181 -9.77 9.59 -7.15
C VAL A 181 -9.23 8.50 -8.06
N ALA A 182 -9.14 8.81 -9.35
CA ALA A 182 -8.68 7.90 -10.39
C ALA A 182 -7.17 8.10 -10.63
N LEU A 183 -6.39 7.07 -10.40
CA LEU A 183 -4.94 7.07 -10.56
C LEU A 183 -4.53 6.09 -11.65
N ASN A 184 -3.84 6.57 -12.68
CA ASN A 184 -3.32 5.74 -13.75
C ASN A 184 -1.91 5.20 -13.43
N HIS A 185 -1.38 4.31 -14.27
CA HIS A 185 -0.05 3.75 -14.07
C HIS A 185 1.04 4.81 -14.06
N GLN A 186 0.95 5.82 -14.92
CA GLN A 186 1.94 6.88 -14.99
C GLN A 186 1.98 7.73 -13.71
N ASN A 187 0.82 8.05 -13.13
CA ASN A 187 0.76 8.74 -11.83
C ASN A 187 1.49 7.94 -10.76
N VAL A 188 1.21 6.63 -10.68
CA VAL A 188 1.82 5.74 -9.70
C VAL A 188 3.33 5.60 -9.94
N CYS A 189 3.77 5.34 -11.18
CA CYS A 189 5.17 5.20 -11.53
C CYS A 189 5.97 6.48 -11.21
N THR A 190 5.45 7.65 -11.58
CA THR A 190 6.09 8.94 -11.27
C THR A 190 6.24 9.10 -9.76
N ASN A 191 5.15 8.88 -9.00
CA ASN A 191 5.17 9.08 -7.56
C ASN A 191 6.14 8.12 -6.84
N VAL A 192 6.20 6.83 -7.22
CA VAL A 192 7.13 5.88 -6.58
C VAL A 192 8.59 6.19 -6.89
N ILE A 193 8.90 6.66 -8.12
CA ILE A 193 10.25 7.08 -8.51
C ILE A 193 10.68 8.30 -7.68
N ASP A 194 9.84 9.31 -7.59
CA ASP A 194 10.11 10.53 -6.86
C ASP A 194 10.19 10.26 -5.35
N SER A 195 9.30 9.42 -4.82
CA SER A 195 9.32 9.01 -3.41
C SER A 195 10.59 8.26 -3.05
N ALA A 196 11.03 7.32 -3.89
CA ALA A 196 12.28 6.57 -3.67
C ALA A 196 13.49 7.51 -3.58
N ARG A 197 13.55 8.51 -4.46
CA ARG A 197 14.61 9.53 -4.47
C ARG A 197 14.52 10.48 -3.28
N GLY A 198 13.32 11.02 -3.03
CA GLY A 198 13.11 12.03 -1.98
C GLY A 198 13.31 11.50 -0.58
N VAL A 199 13.07 10.20 -0.34
CA VAL A 199 13.31 9.52 0.95
C VAL A 199 14.67 8.81 0.98
N GLU A 200 15.41 8.80 -0.14
CA GLU A 200 16.71 8.14 -0.28
C GLU A 200 16.65 6.63 0.03
N LEU A 201 15.64 5.96 -0.51
CA LEU A 201 15.49 4.51 -0.41
C LEU A 201 16.31 3.79 -1.49
N SER A 202 16.62 2.51 -1.26
CA SER A 202 17.40 1.69 -2.18
C SER A 202 16.83 0.27 -2.29
N ASP A 203 17.47 -0.55 -3.10
CA ASP A 203 17.16 -1.98 -3.25
C ASP A 203 17.37 -2.81 -1.96
N LYS A 204 18.04 -2.24 -0.95
CA LYS A 204 18.20 -2.83 0.39
C LYS A 204 17.03 -2.53 1.33
N THR A 205 16.02 -1.81 0.85
CA THR A 205 14.86 -1.44 1.66
C THR A 205 14.09 -2.68 2.11
N VAL A 206 13.93 -2.83 3.43
CA VAL A 206 13.01 -3.74 4.08
C VAL A 206 11.92 -2.89 4.73
N ASN A 207 10.77 -2.86 4.09
CA ASN A 207 9.65 -2.03 4.49
C ASN A 207 8.71 -2.77 5.43
N LEU A 208 8.14 -2.09 6.44
CA LEU A 208 7.09 -2.61 7.30
C LEU A 208 5.75 -1.93 7.04
N ASN A 209 4.79 -2.64 6.43
CA ASN A 209 3.43 -2.17 6.21
C ASN A 209 2.56 -2.40 7.44
N VAL A 210 2.14 -1.33 8.10
CA VAL A 210 1.19 -1.33 9.21
C VAL A 210 0.05 -0.35 9.03
N CYS A 211 0.24 0.68 8.21
CA CYS A 211 -0.83 1.56 7.77
C CYS A 211 -1.77 0.82 6.81
N PRO A 212 -3.08 1.13 6.82
CA PRO A 212 -4.03 0.43 5.97
C PRO A 212 -3.75 0.59 4.47
N LEU A 213 -3.65 -0.53 3.75
CA LEU A 213 -3.37 -0.59 2.31
C LEU A 213 -4.47 0.01 1.43
N TYR A 214 -5.64 0.33 1.99
CA TYR A 214 -6.67 1.05 1.25
C TYR A 214 -6.38 2.56 1.11
N HIS A 215 -5.32 3.08 1.75
CA HIS A 215 -4.83 4.44 1.56
C HIS A 215 -3.59 4.49 0.68
N VAL A 216 -3.48 5.51 -0.16
CA VAL A 216 -2.34 5.72 -1.08
C VAL A 216 -1.00 5.84 -0.34
N ALA A 217 -0.98 6.35 0.89
CA ALA A 217 0.24 6.44 1.69
C ALA A 217 0.84 5.05 1.96
N ALA A 218 0.02 4.05 2.30
CA ALA A 218 0.48 2.68 2.50
C ALA A 218 0.65 1.95 1.17
N ALA A 219 -0.34 2.00 0.27
CA ALA A 219 -0.30 1.27 -0.99
C ALA A 219 0.79 1.80 -1.93
N VAL A 220 0.77 3.09 -2.26
CA VAL A 220 1.66 3.67 -3.26
C VAL A 220 2.98 4.12 -2.66
N PHE A 221 2.93 5.11 -1.73
CA PHE A 221 4.14 5.73 -1.19
C PHE A 221 5.05 4.74 -0.46
N GLN A 222 4.49 3.79 0.26
CA GLN A 222 5.27 2.83 1.04
C GLN A 222 5.47 1.51 0.28
N THR A 223 4.39 0.81 -0.05
CA THR A 223 4.47 -0.55 -0.62
C THR A 223 5.00 -0.54 -2.05
N LEU A 224 4.33 0.16 -2.97
CA LEU A 224 4.74 0.13 -4.38
C LEU A 224 6.11 0.77 -4.59
N THR A 225 6.51 1.77 -3.79
CA THR A 225 7.89 2.30 -3.82
C THR A 225 8.92 1.22 -3.44
N THR A 226 8.61 0.37 -2.46
CA THR A 226 9.48 -0.77 -2.10
C THR A 226 9.61 -1.76 -3.25
N TYR A 227 8.50 -2.12 -3.90
CA TYR A 227 8.52 -3.01 -5.06
C TYR A 227 9.22 -2.39 -6.28
N TYR A 228 9.10 -1.08 -6.50
CA TYR A 228 9.85 -0.37 -7.52
C TYR A 228 11.37 -0.57 -7.37
N LEU A 229 11.86 -0.52 -6.15
CA LEU A 229 13.28 -0.67 -5.81
C LEU A 229 13.76 -2.14 -5.80
N GLY A 230 12.86 -3.12 -5.90
CA GLY A 230 13.19 -4.53 -5.68
C GLY A 230 13.47 -4.86 -4.22
N GLY A 231 12.97 -4.07 -3.28
CA GLY A 231 13.08 -4.29 -1.83
C GLY A 231 12.13 -5.38 -1.31
N THR A 232 12.14 -5.58 0.00
CA THR A 232 11.27 -6.55 0.70
C THR A 232 10.15 -5.84 1.46
N SER A 233 8.92 -6.30 1.30
CA SER A 233 7.75 -5.80 2.01
C SER A 233 7.33 -6.77 3.11
N VAL A 234 7.50 -6.40 4.37
CA VAL A 234 6.96 -7.11 5.54
C VAL A 234 5.62 -6.48 5.90
N THR A 235 4.59 -7.28 6.12
CA THR A 235 3.23 -6.77 6.37
C THR A 235 2.68 -7.32 7.69
N LEU A 236 2.10 -6.45 8.51
CA LEU A 236 1.25 -6.84 9.64
C LEU A 236 -0.22 -6.57 9.27
N ASP A 237 -1.10 -7.46 9.70
CA ASP A 237 -2.55 -7.38 9.41
C ASP A 237 -3.18 -6.11 10.00
N ARG A 238 -2.69 -5.71 11.16
CA ARG A 238 -3.12 -4.52 11.92
C ARG A 238 -1.98 -3.90 12.70
N PHE A 239 -2.15 -2.64 13.03
CA PHE A 239 -1.21 -1.94 13.89
C PHE A 239 -1.35 -2.39 15.35
N ASP A 240 -0.25 -2.90 15.89
CA ASP A 240 -0.01 -3.10 17.32
C ASP A 240 1.39 -2.56 17.65
N PRO A 241 1.54 -1.59 18.55
CA PRO A 241 2.79 -0.89 18.75
C PRO A 241 3.92 -1.81 19.26
N VAL A 242 3.60 -2.82 20.07
CA VAL A 242 4.58 -3.79 20.57
C VAL A 242 5.03 -4.71 19.44
N LYS A 243 4.08 -5.27 18.66
CA LYS A 243 4.40 -6.11 17.49
C LYS A 243 5.21 -5.35 16.43
N VAL A 244 4.97 -4.04 16.28
CA VAL A 244 5.77 -3.21 15.37
C VAL A 244 7.22 -3.17 15.81
N LEU A 245 7.49 -2.89 17.10
CA LEU A 245 8.85 -2.85 17.65
C LEU A 245 9.55 -4.21 17.55
N GLU A 246 8.86 -5.29 17.93
CA GLU A 246 9.36 -6.66 17.80
C GLU A 246 9.68 -7.03 16.34
N THR A 247 8.85 -6.58 15.40
CA THR A 247 9.05 -6.85 13.98
C THR A 247 10.21 -6.05 13.41
N ILE A 248 10.40 -4.79 13.84
CA ILE A 248 11.57 -3.99 13.47
C ILE A 248 12.85 -4.72 13.85
N GLU A 249 12.93 -5.19 15.08
CA GLU A 249 14.11 -5.91 15.61
C GLU A 249 14.32 -7.25 14.89
N ARG A 250 13.28 -8.07 14.77
CA ARG A 250 13.37 -9.42 14.20
C ARG A 250 13.65 -9.43 12.70
N GLU A 251 12.93 -8.61 11.94
CA GLU A 251 13.00 -8.58 10.46
C GLU A 251 14.03 -7.56 9.94
N LYS A 252 14.72 -6.86 10.85
CA LYS A 252 15.68 -5.80 10.51
C LYS A 252 15.09 -4.77 9.54
N ILE A 253 13.91 -4.26 9.91
CA ILE A 253 13.19 -3.25 9.13
C ILE A 253 14.06 -2.01 8.96
N THR A 254 14.13 -1.50 7.73
CA THR A 254 14.88 -0.28 7.40
C THR A 254 13.99 0.91 7.11
N TYR A 255 12.73 0.68 6.76
CA TYR A 255 11.78 1.71 6.38
C TYR A 255 10.39 1.41 6.90
N LEU A 256 9.75 2.40 7.50
CA LEU A 256 8.31 2.37 7.79
C LEU A 256 7.71 3.76 7.71
N PHE A 257 6.40 3.82 7.48
CA PHE A 257 5.61 5.05 7.50
C PHE A 257 4.45 4.88 8.49
N LEU A 258 4.22 5.90 9.33
CA LEU A 258 3.21 5.90 10.38
C LEU A 258 2.37 7.17 10.33
N VAL A 259 1.09 7.07 10.64
CA VAL A 259 0.32 8.26 10.95
C VAL A 259 0.65 8.71 12.40
N PRO A 260 0.51 10.01 12.74
CA PRO A 260 0.89 10.53 14.06
C PRO A 260 0.31 9.76 15.24
N THR A 261 -0.94 9.31 15.16
CA THR A 261 -1.58 8.53 16.23
C THR A 261 -0.92 7.17 16.46
N MET A 262 -0.43 6.51 15.41
CA MET A 262 0.34 5.26 15.54
C MET A 262 1.69 5.53 16.19
N LEU A 263 2.38 6.59 15.74
CA LEU A 263 3.65 6.99 16.31
C LEU A 263 3.52 7.31 17.81
N PHE A 264 2.44 8.01 18.23
CA PHE A 264 2.19 8.29 19.65
C PHE A 264 2.03 7.01 20.46
N ARG A 265 1.29 6.04 19.95
CA ARG A 265 1.12 4.74 20.62
C ARG A 265 2.44 3.98 20.76
N MET A 266 3.36 4.10 19.81
CA MET A 266 4.70 3.52 19.95
C MET A 266 5.51 4.20 21.05
N LEU A 267 5.42 5.54 21.18
CA LEU A 267 6.09 6.31 22.26
C LEU A 267 5.55 5.98 23.65
N GLU A 268 4.40 5.35 23.76
CA GLU A 268 3.76 4.96 25.02
C GLU A 268 4.04 3.49 25.41
N VAL A 269 4.74 2.74 24.54
CA VAL A 269 5.17 1.37 24.88
C VAL A 269 6.21 1.42 26.00
N PRO A 270 6.00 0.74 27.14
CA PRO A 270 7.00 0.67 28.20
C PRO A 270 8.31 0.09 27.70
N ASN A 271 9.43 0.76 27.97
CA ASN A 271 10.76 0.35 27.55
C ASN A 271 10.92 0.18 26.02
N ALA A 272 10.28 1.02 25.22
CA ALA A 272 10.42 1.01 23.75
C ALA A 272 11.89 1.17 23.29
N ASP A 273 12.71 1.82 24.10
CA ASP A 273 14.16 2.02 23.91
C ASP A 273 15.01 0.74 24.09
N ARG A 274 14.43 -0.35 24.57
CA ARG A 274 15.13 -1.65 24.70
C ARG A 274 15.10 -2.48 23.43
N TYR A 275 14.21 -2.17 22.49
CA TYR A 275 14.19 -2.86 21.19
C TYR A 275 15.36 -2.38 20.34
N ASP A 276 15.97 -3.29 19.58
CA ASP A 276 17.01 -2.95 18.61
C ASP A 276 16.38 -2.29 17.37
N LEU A 277 16.39 -0.96 17.34
CA LEU A 277 15.90 -0.13 16.25
C LEU A 277 17.03 0.31 15.29
N SER A 278 18.26 -0.18 15.47
CA SER A 278 19.45 0.27 14.73
C SER A 278 19.41 -0.02 13.23
N SER A 279 18.53 -0.94 12.78
CA SER A 279 18.31 -1.21 11.36
C SER A 279 17.54 -0.11 10.63
N LEU A 280 16.81 0.76 11.35
CA LEU A 280 15.98 1.79 10.76
C LEU A 280 16.82 2.84 10.03
N TRP A 281 16.62 2.96 8.74
CA TRP A 281 17.18 4.01 7.89
C TRP A 281 16.24 5.21 7.78
N ARG A 282 14.93 4.94 7.60
CA ARG A 282 13.91 5.99 7.45
C ARG A 282 12.63 5.62 8.19
N VAL A 283 12.15 6.56 9.00
CA VAL A 283 10.85 6.49 9.68
C VAL A 283 10.01 7.68 9.25
N GLY A 284 9.04 7.43 8.37
CA GLY A 284 8.14 8.46 7.87
C GLY A 284 6.96 8.70 8.80
N TYR A 285 6.53 9.96 8.90
CA TYR A 285 5.24 10.32 9.47
C TYR A 285 4.51 11.32 8.58
N GLY A 286 3.19 11.34 8.62
CA GLY A 286 2.39 12.25 7.79
C GLY A 286 0.91 11.92 7.76
N ALA A 287 0.22 12.40 6.73
CA ALA A 287 -1.24 12.27 6.53
C ALA A 287 -2.10 13.00 7.60
N ALA A 288 -1.51 13.56 8.65
CA ALA A 288 -2.15 14.38 9.67
C ALA A 288 -1.14 15.32 10.33
N PRO A 289 -1.60 16.41 10.96
CA PRO A 289 -0.72 17.31 11.71
C PRO A 289 0.02 16.60 12.87
N MET A 290 1.30 16.94 13.06
CA MET A 290 2.16 16.42 14.13
C MET A 290 2.43 17.51 15.18
N PRO A 291 1.94 17.37 16.42
CA PRO A 291 2.29 18.28 17.52
C PRO A 291 3.79 18.25 17.82
N LEU A 292 4.39 19.44 17.98
CA LEU A 292 5.83 19.59 18.13
C LEU A 292 6.42 18.87 19.36
N ASP A 293 5.68 18.86 20.47
CA ASP A 293 6.10 18.16 21.70
C ASP A 293 6.17 16.64 21.49
N ARG A 294 5.22 16.06 20.74
CA ARG A 294 5.22 14.65 20.38
C ARG A 294 6.31 14.33 19.36
N LEU A 295 6.52 15.23 18.40
CA LEU A 295 7.62 15.09 17.44
C LEU A 295 8.98 15.06 18.13
N LYS A 296 9.23 15.93 19.10
CA LYS A 296 10.48 15.91 19.89
C LYS A 296 10.68 14.58 20.63
N ARG A 297 9.63 13.99 21.18
CA ARG A 297 9.72 12.64 21.79
C ARG A 297 10.01 11.56 20.75
N ALA A 298 9.42 11.66 19.56
CA ALA A 298 9.71 10.72 18.47
C ALA A 298 11.16 10.83 18.00
N ILE A 299 11.70 12.05 17.88
CA ILE A 299 13.13 12.27 17.54
C ILE A 299 14.03 11.67 18.63
N ALA A 300 13.67 11.75 19.90
CA ALA A 300 14.44 11.15 20.98
C ALA A 300 14.50 9.61 20.89
N LEU A 301 13.44 8.94 20.40
CA LEU A 301 13.41 7.50 20.24
C LEU A 301 14.05 7.02 18.91
N PHE A 302 13.74 7.69 17.82
CA PHE A 302 14.12 7.23 16.45
C PHE A 302 15.33 7.98 15.88
N GLY A 303 15.81 9.00 16.56
CA GLY A 303 16.96 9.81 16.09
C GLY A 303 16.68 10.56 14.79
N SER A 304 17.75 10.76 14.03
CA SER A 304 17.74 11.45 12.73
C SER A 304 17.20 10.60 11.57
N THR A 305 16.51 9.51 11.85
CA THR A 305 15.86 8.68 10.80
C THR A 305 14.50 9.23 10.36
N LEU A 306 13.92 10.13 11.17
CA LEU A 306 12.58 10.69 10.95
C LEU A 306 12.55 11.62 9.74
N PHE A 307 11.47 11.52 8.98
CA PHE A 307 11.09 12.49 7.94
C PHE A 307 9.56 12.67 7.92
N GLN A 308 9.09 13.81 7.45
CA GLN A 308 7.65 14.01 7.22
C GLN A 308 7.35 13.92 5.75
N GLY A 309 6.27 13.18 5.42
CA GLY A 309 5.66 13.18 4.09
C GLY A 309 4.33 13.93 4.09
N TYR A 310 4.14 14.82 3.13
CA TYR A 310 2.87 15.48 2.88
C TYR A 310 2.38 15.20 1.46
N GLY A 311 1.12 14.89 1.32
CA GLY A 311 0.46 14.65 0.05
C GLY A 311 -1.03 14.41 0.22
N LEU A 312 -1.70 14.22 -0.90
CA LEU A 312 -3.14 13.98 -1.01
C LEU A 312 -3.37 12.74 -1.88
N THR A 313 -4.56 12.15 -1.79
CA THR A 313 -4.95 11.07 -2.72
C THR A 313 -4.92 11.58 -4.17
N GLU A 314 -5.36 12.80 -4.39
CA GLU A 314 -5.40 13.48 -5.70
C GLU A 314 -4.00 13.76 -6.27
N SER A 315 -2.96 13.80 -5.44
CA SER A 315 -1.55 13.85 -5.87
C SER A 315 -0.89 12.47 -5.93
N THR A 316 -1.67 11.41 -5.95
CA THR A 316 -1.27 10.00 -5.92
C THR A 316 -0.77 9.55 -4.55
N ALA A 317 0.07 10.31 -3.87
CA ALA A 317 0.49 10.14 -2.49
C ALA A 317 1.34 11.35 -2.06
N ASN A 318 2.65 11.14 -1.86
CA ASN A 318 3.57 12.11 -1.31
C ASN A 318 4.12 13.04 -2.38
N ILE A 319 4.14 14.35 -2.13
CA ILE A 319 4.67 15.37 -3.03
C ILE A 319 5.64 16.34 -2.35
N VAL A 320 5.63 16.35 -1.00
CA VAL A 320 6.49 17.22 -0.20
C VAL A 320 7.15 16.40 0.90
N ILE A 321 8.42 16.62 1.12
CA ILE A 321 9.20 15.97 2.18
C ILE A 321 9.88 17.04 3.06
N LEU A 322 9.72 16.88 4.37
CA LEU A 322 10.62 17.48 5.35
C LEU A 322 11.66 16.42 5.72
N GLY A 323 12.87 16.61 5.27
CA GLY A 323 13.96 15.63 5.34
C GLY A 323 14.45 15.35 6.76
N PRO A 324 15.22 14.27 6.93
CA PRO A 324 15.74 13.88 8.22
C PRO A 324 16.73 14.91 8.81
N GLU A 325 17.40 15.68 7.96
CA GLU A 325 18.34 16.74 8.35
C GLU A 325 17.69 17.88 9.17
N ILE A 326 16.37 18.01 9.09
CA ILE A 326 15.60 19.01 9.88
C ILE A 326 15.19 18.44 11.25
N HIS A 327 15.22 17.11 11.42
CA HIS A 327 14.81 16.41 12.64
C HIS A 327 15.98 16.29 13.65
N ASP A 328 16.71 17.39 13.86
CA ASP A 328 17.83 17.49 14.80
C ASP A 328 17.48 18.44 15.96
N LEU A 329 17.32 17.87 17.17
CA LEU A 329 17.01 18.64 18.37
C LEU A 329 18.20 19.47 18.90
N SER A 330 19.41 19.22 18.44
CA SER A 330 20.60 20.00 18.80
C SER A 330 20.73 21.29 17.97
N ALA A 331 19.92 21.45 16.93
CA ALA A 331 19.91 22.62 16.07
C ALA A 331 19.50 23.89 16.83
N PRO A 332 19.93 25.08 16.40
CA PRO A 332 19.51 26.36 16.98
C PRO A 332 17.97 26.51 16.99
N ALA A 333 17.45 27.22 18.00
CA ALA A 333 16.01 27.40 18.18
C ALA A 333 15.27 27.92 16.94
N GLN A 334 15.90 28.79 16.15
CA GLN A 334 15.36 29.30 14.90
C GLN A 334 15.21 28.22 13.83
N ASP A 335 16.02 27.15 13.83
CA ASP A 335 15.95 26.06 12.89
C ASP A 335 14.89 25.02 13.34
N LEU A 336 14.62 24.91 14.64
CA LEU A 336 13.53 24.09 15.18
C LEU A 336 12.14 24.56 14.73
N GLU A 337 11.99 25.83 14.34
CA GLU A 337 10.73 26.33 13.74
C GLU A 337 10.41 25.65 12.40
N ARG A 338 11.43 25.13 11.68
CA ARG A 338 11.25 24.38 10.45
C ARG A 338 10.51 23.07 10.65
N LEU A 339 10.53 22.49 11.87
CA LEU A 339 9.74 21.30 12.23
C LEU A 339 8.23 21.53 12.14
N LYS A 340 7.76 22.78 12.04
CA LYS A 340 6.37 23.13 11.81
C LYS A 340 5.97 23.16 10.32
N SER A 341 6.96 23.09 9.42
CA SER A 341 6.75 23.03 7.97
C SER A 341 6.37 21.62 7.53
N CYS A 342 5.70 21.47 6.40
CA CYS A 342 5.56 20.18 5.74
C CYS A 342 6.75 19.82 4.84
N GLY A 343 7.72 20.72 4.66
CA GLY A 343 8.93 20.48 3.89
C GLY A 343 8.98 21.18 2.53
N ARG A 344 9.65 20.54 1.57
CA ARG A 344 9.81 21.02 0.19
C ARG A 344 9.34 19.99 -0.80
N ALA A 345 8.92 20.43 -1.98
CA ALA A 345 8.67 19.51 -3.09
C ALA A 345 9.93 18.68 -3.37
N HIS A 346 9.75 17.37 -3.47
CA HIS A 346 10.88 16.44 -3.67
C HIS A 346 11.07 16.03 -5.13
N SER A 347 10.09 16.25 -5.98
CA SER A 347 10.25 16.16 -7.43
C SER A 347 10.84 17.45 -7.96
N GLY A 348 11.89 17.36 -8.73
CA GLY A 348 12.54 18.51 -9.36
C GLY A 348 11.75 19.07 -10.54
N HIS A 349 10.44 19.16 -10.42
CA HIS A 349 9.53 19.69 -11.44
C HIS A 349 8.91 21.01 -10.99
#